data_e4e2768dafbf4d2f4304119796f071c1
#
_entry.id   e4e2768dafbf4d2f4304119796f071c1
#
_cell.length_a   1.000
_cell.length_b   1.000
_cell.length_c   1.000
_cell.angle_alpha   90.00
_cell.angle_beta   90.00
_cell.angle_gamma   90.00
#
_symmetry.space_group_name_H-M   'P 1'
#
loop_
_entity.id
_entity.type
_entity.pdbx_description
1 polymer ?
#
loop_
_entity_poly.entity_id
_entity_poly.type
_entity_poly.pdbx_seq_one_letter_code
_entity_poly.pdbx_strand_id
1 'polypeptide(L)' 'MQVKLRNPDRIIEVHGSKTVVDLLEELDIVPEAVLVIRNRTLITRDERVDDADEVEVRPVLSGGATR' A
#
# COMPACT_ATOMS: atom_id res chain seq x y z
N MET A 1 -12.20 -2.82 0.99
CA MET A 1 -11.31 -2.34 -0.09
C MET A 1 -10.44 -3.47 -0.59
N GLN A 2 -10.16 -3.46 -1.84
CA GLN A 2 -9.22 -4.42 -2.41
C GLN A 2 -7.85 -3.78 -2.48
N VAL A 3 -6.86 -4.46 -1.93
CA VAL A 3 -5.48 -3.97 -1.94
C VAL A 3 -4.69 -4.84 -2.91
N LYS A 4 -4.18 -4.24 -3.96
CA LYS A 4 -3.37 -4.95 -4.96
C LYS A 4 -1.91 -4.87 -4.55
N LEU A 5 -1.29 -6.02 -4.42
CA LEU A 5 0.13 -6.11 -4.12
C LEU A 5 0.88 -6.58 -5.35
N ARG A 6 2.13 -6.18 -5.44
CA ARG A 6 3.01 -6.60 -6.52
C ARG A 6 4.16 -7.42 -5.96
N ASN A 7 4.67 -8.32 -6.79
CA ASN A 7 5.84 -9.14 -6.49
C ASN A 7 5.65 -10.05 -5.28
N PRO A 8 4.76 -11.02 -5.36
CA PRO A 8 3.93 -11.39 -6.51
C PRO A 8 2.64 -10.61 -6.53
N ASP A 9 2.00 -10.57 -7.68
CA ASP A 9 0.73 -9.90 -7.81
C ASP A 9 -0.32 -10.64 -7.01
N ARG A 10 -0.95 -9.94 -6.08
CA ARG A 10 -1.98 -10.52 -5.23
C ARG A 10 -3.01 -9.45 -4.93
N ILE A 11 -4.22 -9.90 -4.60
CA ILE A 11 -5.28 -9.01 -4.16
C ILE A 11 -5.70 -9.49 -2.78
N ILE A 12 -5.68 -8.58 -1.82
CA ILE A 12 -6.09 -8.87 -0.45
C ILE A 12 -7.30 -8.01 -0.13
N GLU A 13 -8.31 -8.64 0.47
CA GLU A 13 -9.50 -7.91 0.89
C GLU A 13 -9.30 -7.39 2.30
N VAL A 14 -9.47 -6.08 2.49
CA VAL A 14 -9.33 -5.43 3.79
C VAL A 14 -10.57 -4.60 4.03
N HIS A 15 -11.06 -4.57 5.27
CA HIS A 15 -12.27 -3.85 5.61
C HIS A 15 -11.99 -2.76 6.63
N GLY A 16 -12.75 -1.67 6.53
CA GLY A 16 -12.68 -0.59 7.48
C GLY A 16 -11.77 0.54 7.04
N SER A 17 -12.13 1.74 7.45
CA SER A 17 -11.32 2.93 7.16
C SER A 17 -10.10 2.96 8.08
N LYS A 18 -8.95 3.28 7.53
CA LYS A 18 -7.71 3.32 8.30
C LYS A 18 -6.68 4.18 7.60
N THR A 19 -5.63 4.55 8.31
CA THR A 19 -4.51 5.25 7.68
C THR A 19 -3.69 4.28 6.87
N VAL A 20 -2.92 4.81 5.92
CA VAL A 20 -2.05 3.97 5.11
C VAL A 20 -1.05 3.23 5.99
N VAL A 21 -0.49 3.91 7.00
CA VAL A 21 0.49 3.25 7.86
C VAL A 21 -0.15 2.11 8.63
N ASP A 22 -1.39 2.27 9.08
CA ASP A 22 -2.09 1.18 9.77
C ASP A 22 -2.38 0.03 8.84
N LEU A 23 -2.76 0.34 7.60
CA LEU A 23 -3.01 -0.68 6.60
C LEU A 23 -1.75 -1.50 6.32
N LEU A 24 -0.63 -0.83 6.12
CA LEU A 24 0.62 -1.51 5.84
C LEU A 24 1.08 -2.35 7.02
N GLU A 25 0.86 -1.85 8.24
CA GLU A 25 1.21 -2.60 9.44
C GLU A 25 0.36 -3.86 9.54
N GLU A 26 -0.90 -3.76 9.21
CA GLU A 26 -1.79 -4.92 9.21
C GLU A 26 -1.35 -5.97 8.20
N LEU A 27 -0.80 -5.53 7.07
CA LEU A 27 -0.33 -6.41 6.02
C LEU A 27 1.13 -6.84 6.23
N ASP A 28 1.74 -6.40 7.31
CA ASP A 28 3.14 -6.72 7.63
C ASP A 28 4.10 -6.21 6.57
N ILE A 29 3.86 -4.98 6.12
CA ILE A 29 4.66 -4.33 5.09
C ILE A 29 5.33 -3.10 5.70
N VAL A 30 6.62 -2.94 5.43
CA VAL A 30 7.38 -1.79 5.91
C VAL A 30 7.04 -0.58 5.05
N PRO A 31 6.53 0.51 5.65
CA PRO A 31 6.07 1.66 4.84
C PRO A 31 7.16 2.27 3.96
N GLU A 32 8.40 2.26 4.41
CA GLU A 32 9.49 2.84 3.64
C GLU A 32 9.85 2.04 2.40
N ALA A 33 9.37 0.82 2.30
CA ALA A 33 9.72 -0.07 1.20
C ALA A 33 8.72 -0.04 0.06
N VAL A 34 7.66 0.75 0.18
CA VAL A 34 6.58 0.71 -0.81
C VAL A 34 6.06 2.10 -1.12
N LEU A 35 5.40 2.22 -2.27
CA LEU A 35 4.55 3.35 -2.62
C LEU A 35 3.12 2.89 -2.55
N VAL A 36 2.23 3.76 -2.09
CA VAL A 36 0.81 3.43 -1.99
C VAL A 36 0.03 4.37 -2.88
N ILE A 37 -0.84 3.79 -3.69
CA ILE A 37 -1.64 4.50 -4.67
C ILE A 37 -3.11 4.24 -4.34
N ARG A 38 -3.87 5.33 -4.19
CA ARG A 38 -5.31 5.25 -3.93
C ARG A 38 -6.03 5.88 -5.11
N ASN A 39 -6.88 5.08 -5.76
CA ASN A 39 -7.68 5.57 -6.88
C ASN A 39 -6.80 6.29 -7.91
N ARG A 40 -5.65 5.67 -8.22
CA ARG A 40 -4.69 6.15 -9.21
C ARG A 40 -3.91 7.39 -8.80
N THR A 41 -3.96 7.74 -7.52
CA THR A 41 -3.22 8.89 -7.01
C THR A 41 -2.27 8.41 -5.93
N LEU A 42 -1.01 8.80 -6.05
CA LEU A 42 0.00 8.49 -5.04
C LEU A 42 -0.35 9.23 -3.75
N ILE A 43 -0.35 8.52 -2.64
CA ILE A 43 -0.68 9.11 -1.35
C ILE A 43 0.43 8.82 -0.35
N THR A 44 0.42 9.59 0.74
CA THR A 44 1.41 9.45 1.79
C THR A 44 0.88 8.54 2.89
N ARG A 45 1.78 8.14 3.79
CA ARG A 45 1.44 7.14 4.81
C ARG A 45 0.45 7.65 5.85
N ASP A 46 0.30 8.95 6.00
CA ASP A 46 -0.63 9.51 6.97
C ASP A 46 -2.01 9.75 6.40
N GLU A 47 -2.23 9.49 5.12
CA GLU A 47 -3.54 9.63 4.53
C GLU A 47 -4.38 8.41 4.84
N ARG A 48 -5.70 8.54 4.67
CA ARG A 48 -6.63 7.48 5.01
C ARG A 48 -7.18 6.82 3.75
N VAL A 49 -7.56 5.56 3.91
CA VAL A 49 -8.21 4.79 2.85
C VAL A 49 -9.52 4.22 3.42
N ASP A 50 -10.49 4.05 2.55
CA ASP A 50 -11.83 3.56 2.90
C ASP A 50 -12.17 2.32 2.10
N ASP A 51 -13.24 1.64 2.53
CA ASP A 51 -13.71 0.44 1.83
C ASP A 51 -14.03 0.69 0.37
N ALA A 52 -14.41 1.90 0.02
CA ALA A 52 -14.76 2.24 -1.36
C ALA A 52 -13.53 2.52 -2.23
N ASP A 53 -12.35 2.59 -1.63
CA ASP A 53 -11.15 2.95 -2.37
C ASP A 53 -10.51 1.76 -3.04
N GLU A 54 -9.83 2.04 -4.14
CA GLU A 54 -9.00 1.06 -4.83
C GLU A 54 -7.56 1.37 -4.47
N VAL A 55 -6.89 0.43 -3.82
CA VAL A 55 -5.55 0.66 -3.28
C VAL A 55 -4.55 -0.27 -3.95
N GLU A 56 -3.41 0.28 -4.31
CA GLU A 56 -2.33 -0.50 -4.89
C GLU A 56 -1.05 -0.21 -4.11
N VAL A 57 -0.31 -1.26 -3.79
CA VAL A 57 0.95 -1.15 -3.07
C VAL A 57 2.06 -1.67 -3.97
N ARG A 58 3.03 -0.81 -4.27
CA ARG A 58 4.13 -1.15 -5.16
C ARG A 58 5.45 -1.12 -4.41
N PRO A 59 6.29 -2.14 -4.55
CA PRO A 59 7.60 -2.10 -3.92
C PRO A 59 8.47 -1.04 -4.57
N VAL A 60 9.30 -0.41 -3.76
CA VAL A 60 10.27 0.55 -4.24
C VAL A 60 11.59 -0.18 -4.35
N LEU A 61 12.17 -0.16 -5.52
CA LEU A 61 13.48 -0.72 -5.68
C LEU A 61 14.47 0.33 -5.24
N SER A 62 14.76 0.32 -3.99
CA SER A 62 15.74 1.24 -3.58
C SER A 62 17.03 0.62 -3.95
N GLY A 63 17.56 1.11 -4.64
CA GLY A 63 18.71 0.79 -5.03
C GLY A 63 19.42 -0.17 -4.38
N GLY A 64 18.84 -0.62 -3.91
CA GLY A 64 19.44 -1.36 -3.54
C GLY A 64 20.44 -1.28 -4.40
N ALA A 65 20.23 -1.07 -4.61
CA ALA A 65 20.83 -0.99 -5.15
C ALA A 65 21.78 -0.35 -5.24
N THR A 66 22.10 -0.19 -5.29
CA THR A 66 22.89 0.32 -5.51
C THR A 66 23.70 0.50 -4.79
N ARG A 67 23.90 0.31 -4.61
CA ARG A 67 24.58 0.36 -3.96
C ARG A 67 25.24 0.14 -3.94
#